data_0083cbba2b1d24cda54729517066144f
#
_entry.id   0083cbba2b1d24cda54729517066144f
#
_cell.length_a   1.000
_cell.length_b   1.000
_cell.length_c   1.000
_cell.angle_alpha   90.00
_cell.angle_beta   90.00
_cell.angle_gamma   90.00
#
_symmetry.space_group_name_H-M   'P 1'
#
loop_
_entity.id
_entity.type
_entity.pdbx_description
1 polymer ?
#
loop_
_entity_poly.entity_id
_entity_poly.type
_entity_poly.pdbx_seq_one_letter_code
_entity_poly.pdbx_strand_id
1 'polypeptide(L)'
;MLKAVIFDMDGVLIDSEPVHYQANKQLMENMGYEISYEYYKQFIGSTCTRMWQTIIKDYKLDKTVEWLLVESDKICDEIIRENGYPPVKGAVNLVKDLRQAGYVLAVASSSKPERIEKNVTALDIKHCFYKLVSGEKVKNPKPAPDVFLKAAREIGVSPEECIVIEDSDNGVKAAKAAGMVCIGYLNPGSGVQTLSEADYVVESLENIDSFFVNMVYCHTRGEAMIIAETDRLTIRETKVEDVDRFYEIYSEPEITAYMENLYDDINEEREFARNYIENMYKFYEYGMWTVCLKDGKVIGRAGLCNREINGELEIEVGYVIDKAYQNQGYATEAIKASLDYAKNRLEVSHVNAFIRKGNEASIKAIKKTGFRYVQEAEIDEHEYEIYRKNLI
;
A
#
# COMPACT_ATOMS: atom_id res chain seq x y z
N MET A 1 6.02 8.97 -11.23
CA MET A 1 6.41 8.73 -9.81
C MET A 1 5.39 9.38 -8.89
N LEU A 2 4.95 8.68 -7.83
CA LEU A 2 4.00 9.21 -6.83
C LEU A 2 4.59 10.42 -6.11
N LYS A 3 3.82 11.50 -6.02
CA LYS A 3 4.20 12.73 -5.30
C LYS A 3 3.21 13.11 -4.21
N ALA A 4 1.93 12.78 -4.38
CA ALA A 4 0.89 13.20 -3.45
C ALA A 4 -0.12 12.09 -3.14
N VAL A 5 -0.62 12.11 -1.89
CA VAL A 5 -1.73 11.27 -1.45
C VAL A 5 -2.88 12.17 -1.03
N ILE A 6 -4.07 11.93 -1.60
CA ILE A 6 -5.29 12.70 -1.33
C ILE A 6 -6.25 11.78 -0.60
N PHE A 7 -6.67 12.21 0.59
CA PHE A 7 -7.62 11.46 1.41
C PHE A 7 -9.03 12.03 1.24
N ASP A 8 -10.03 11.17 1.09
CA ASP A 8 -11.36 11.55 1.54
C ASP A 8 -11.37 11.67 3.07
N MET A 9 -12.41 12.27 3.62
CA MET A 9 -12.51 12.49 5.06
C MET A 9 -13.50 11.53 5.72
N ASP A 10 -14.75 11.58 5.28
CA ASP A 10 -15.82 10.81 5.91
C ASP A 10 -15.73 9.35 5.50
N GLY A 11 -15.55 8.45 6.46
CA GLY A 11 -15.34 7.02 6.20
C GLY A 11 -13.88 6.63 5.93
N VAL A 12 -12.97 7.60 5.75
CA VAL A 12 -11.53 7.35 5.55
C VAL A 12 -10.67 7.87 6.70
N LEU A 13 -10.84 9.14 7.09
CA LEU A 13 -10.11 9.73 8.22
C LEU A 13 -10.91 9.66 9.50
N ILE A 14 -12.22 9.89 9.41
CA ILE A 14 -13.16 9.84 10.51
C ILE A 14 -14.25 8.80 10.25
N ASP A 15 -14.66 8.11 11.31
CA ASP A 15 -15.79 7.20 11.31
C ASP A 15 -17.01 7.92 11.91
N SER A 16 -17.96 8.30 11.07
CA SER A 16 -19.18 8.99 11.52
C SER A 16 -20.27 8.04 11.99
N GLU A 17 -20.24 6.77 11.59
CA GLU A 17 -21.30 5.81 11.87
C GLU A 17 -21.51 5.53 13.37
N PRO A 18 -20.45 5.36 14.20
CA PRO A 18 -20.63 5.20 15.64
C PRO A 18 -21.35 6.38 16.31
N VAL A 19 -21.11 7.60 15.83
CA VAL A 19 -21.75 8.81 16.35
C VAL A 19 -23.22 8.84 15.98
N HIS A 20 -23.55 8.50 14.74
CA HIS A 20 -24.95 8.39 14.29
C HIS A 20 -25.69 7.30 15.05
N TYR A 21 -25.09 6.14 15.22
CA TYR A 21 -25.69 5.08 16.05
C TYR A 21 -25.94 5.53 17.48
N GLN A 22 -24.94 6.13 18.12
CA GLN A 22 -25.06 6.60 19.51
C GLN A 22 -26.16 7.68 19.65
N ALA A 23 -26.24 8.62 18.73
CA ALA A 23 -27.28 9.65 18.74
C ALA A 23 -28.67 9.05 18.56
N ASN A 24 -28.85 8.16 17.60
CA ASN A 24 -30.12 7.48 17.37
C ASN A 24 -30.53 6.60 18.55
N LYS A 25 -29.57 5.89 19.14
CA LYS A 25 -29.77 5.09 20.35
C LYS A 25 -30.24 5.96 21.52
N GLN A 26 -29.56 7.06 21.79
CA GLN A 26 -29.91 7.99 22.85
C GLN A 26 -31.29 8.62 22.61
N LEU A 27 -31.64 8.96 21.37
CA LEU A 27 -32.96 9.48 21.04
C LEU A 27 -34.07 8.45 21.32
N MET A 28 -33.84 7.18 20.95
CA MET A 28 -34.78 6.11 21.23
C MET A 28 -34.93 5.85 22.76
N GLU A 29 -33.83 5.85 23.49
CA GLU A 29 -33.82 5.72 24.95
C GLU A 29 -34.58 6.87 25.62
N ASN A 30 -34.43 8.11 25.16
CA ASN A 30 -35.18 9.27 25.65
C ASN A 30 -36.69 9.13 25.43
N MET A 31 -37.09 8.36 24.42
CA MET A 31 -38.51 8.03 24.17
C MET A 31 -39.01 6.76 24.87
N GLY A 32 -38.13 6.08 25.64
CA GLY A 32 -38.46 4.86 26.37
C GLY A 32 -38.34 3.57 25.55
N TYR A 33 -37.62 3.60 24.45
CA TYR A 33 -37.35 2.44 23.60
C TYR A 33 -35.87 2.07 23.61
N GLU A 34 -35.55 0.80 23.42
CA GLU A 34 -34.19 0.31 23.25
C GLU A 34 -33.98 -0.12 21.81
N ILE A 35 -32.84 0.30 21.22
CA ILE A 35 -32.39 -0.09 19.88
C ILE A 35 -31.03 -0.74 19.98
N SER A 36 -30.92 -2.03 19.55
CA SER A 36 -29.64 -2.74 19.54
C SER A 36 -28.81 -2.37 18.29
N TYR A 37 -27.50 -2.53 18.39
CA TYR A 37 -26.62 -2.34 17.22
C TYR A 37 -26.94 -3.36 16.11
N GLU A 38 -27.29 -4.60 16.46
CA GLU A 38 -27.69 -5.62 15.50
C GLU A 38 -28.93 -5.23 14.67
N TYR A 39 -29.90 -4.56 15.30
CA TYR A 39 -31.03 -4.01 14.58
C TYR A 39 -30.65 -2.80 13.76
N TYR A 40 -29.81 -1.90 14.32
CA TYR A 40 -29.40 -0.66 13.66
C TYR A 40 -28.56 -0.88 12.41
N LYS A 41 -27.65 -1.87 12.41
CA LYS A 41 -26.72 -2.12 11.30
C LYS A 41 -27.38 -2.37 9.95
N GLN A 42 -28.64 -2.79 9.89
CA GLN A 42 -29.38 -2.96 8.64
C GLN A 42 -29.63 -1.62 7.90
N PHE A 43 -29.46 -0.49 8.58
CA PHE A 43 -29.67 0.84 8.03
C PHE A 43 -28.36 1.51 7.56
N ILE A 44 -27.21 0.91 7.87
CA ILE A 44 -25.91 1.44 7.43
C ILE A 44 -25.92 1.56 5.91
N GLY A 45 -25.55 2.76 5.40
CA GLY A 45 -25.61 3.08 3.97
C GLY A 45 -27.00 3.42 3.42
N SER A 46 -28.05 3.42 4.25
CA SER A 46 -29.36 3.93 3.87
C SER A 46 -29.50 5.42 4.21
N THR A 47 -30.51 6.10 3.63
CA THR A 47 -30.82 7.47 4.05
C THR A 47 -31.43 7.49 5.44
N CYS A 48 -31.10 8.51 6.25
CA CYS A 48 -31.73 8.70 7.58
C CYS A 48 -33.26 8.75 7.50
N THR A 49 -33.81 9.31 6.43
CA THR A 49 -35.25 9.32 6.17
C THR A 49 -35.83 7.90 6.10
N ARG A 50 -35.20 7.01 5.31
CA ARG A 50 -35.65 5.62 5.17
C ARG A 50 -35.48 4.84 6.47
N MET A 51 -34.40 5.05 7.17
CA MET A 51 -34.16 4.46 8.50
C MET A 51 -35.30 4.83 9.46
N TRP A 52 -35.59 6.12 9.61
CA TRP A 52 -36.63 6.57 10.54
C TRP A 52 -38.03 6.14 10.11
N GLN A 53 -38.35 6.08 8.80
CA GLN A 53 -39.61 5.51 8.32
C GLN A 53 -39.79 4.06 8.79
N THR A 54 -38.73 3.27 8.74
CA THR A 54 -38.76 1.87 9.17
C THR A 54 -38.89 1.76 10.69
N ILE A 55 -38.09 2.52 11.44
CA ILE A 55 -38.12 2.54 12.92
C ILE A 55 -39.47 2.97 13.43
N ILE A 56 -40.11 4.02 12.85
CA ILE A 56 -41.47 4.44 13.20
C ILE A 56 -42.45 3.29 13.07
N LYS A 57 -42.38 2.54 11.98
CA LYS A 57 -43.28 1.41 11.73
C LYS A 57 -43.04 0.26 12.71
N ASP A 58 -41.80 -0.11 12.93
CA ASP A 58 -41.42 -1.28 13.73
C ASP A 58 -41.69 -1.05 15.23
N TYR A 59 -41.40 0.15 15.74
CA TYR A 59 -41.60 0.54 17.12
C TYR A 59 -42.94 1.25 17.39
N LYS A 60 -43.75 1.50 16.32
CA LYS A 60 -45.05 2.23 16.39
C LYS A 60 -44.91 3.61 17.06
N LEU A 61 -43.89 4.36 16.65
CA LEU A 61 -43.63 5.67 17.24
C LEU A 61 -44.70 6.68 16.82
N ASP A 62 -45.13 7.48 17.78
CA ASP A 62 -46.02 8.63 17.55
C ASP A 62 -45.22 9.92 17.30
N LYS A 63 -44.33 9.88 16.27
CA LYS A 63 -43.45 10.99 15.86
C LYS A 63 -43.34 11.01 14.35
N THR A 64 -43.10 12.24 13.79
CA THR A 64 -42.81 12.35 12.36
C THR A 64 -41.33 12.13 12.05
N VAL A 65 -41.04 11.76 10.81
CA VAL A 65 -39.65 11.60 10.34
C VAL A 65 -38.88 12.90 10.50
N GLU A 66 -39.47 14.04 10.18
CA GLU A 66 -38.85 15.35 10.27
C GLU A 66 -38.45 15.69 11.71
N TRP A 67 -39.31 15.37 12.68
CA TRP A 67 -39.02 15.60 14.09
C TRP A 67 -37.83 14.70 14.55
N LEU A 68 -37.83 13.42 14.17
CA LEU A 68 -36.78 12.49 14.53
C LEU A 68 -35.43 12.88 13.93
N LEU A 69 -35.40 13.35 12.68
CA LEU A 69 -34.19 13.87 12.04
C LEU A 69 -33.62 15.07 12.82
N VAL A 70 -34.48 16.06 13.14
CA VAL A 70 -34.01 17.26 13.86
C VAL A 70 -33.48 16.93 15.25
N GLU A 71 -34.16 16.05 16.00
CA GLU A 71 -33.74 15.69 17.37
C GLU A 71 -32.45 14.79 17.32
N SER A 72 -32.37 13.87 16.37
CA SER A 72 -31.17 13.07 16.18
C SER A 72 -29.96 13.94 15.81
N ASP A 73 -30.13 14.92 14.92
CA ASP A 73 -29.05 15.84 14.54
C ASP A 73 -28.58 16.68 15.74
N LYS A 74 -29.48 17.14 16.61
CA LYS A 74 -29.09 17.86 17.83
C LYS A 74 -28.21 17.00 18.75
N ILE A 75 -28.62 15.73 18.98
CA ILE A 75 -27.85 14.81 19.81
C ILE A 75 -26.49 14.50 19.15
N CYS A 76 -26.48 14.29 17.83
CA CYS A 76 -25.23 14.14 17.06
C CYS A 76 -24.31 15.34 17.29
N ASP A 77 -24.82 16.56 17.15
CA ASP A 77 -24.05 17.79 17.34
C ASP A 77 -23.48 17.91 18.77
N GLU A 78 -24.23 17.45 19.78
CA GLU A 78 -23.76 17.42 21.17
C GLU A 78 -22.61 16.42 21.34
N ILE A 79 -22.78 15.18 20.85
CA ILE A 79 -21.74 14.14 20.91
C ILE A 79 -20.47 14.63 20.19
N ILE A 80 -20.62 15.20 18.97
CA ILE A 80 -19.49 15.70 18.20
C ILE A 80 -18.82 16.90 18.88
N ARG A 81 -19.57 17.73 19.58
CA ARG A 81 -19.03 18.87 20.33
C ARG A 81 -18.17 18.43 21.49
N GLU A 82 -18.60 17.39 22.19
CA GLU A 82 -17.91 16.87 23.37
C GLU A 82 -16.71 15.97 23.01
N ASN A 83 -16.89 15.07 22.05
CA ASN A 83 -15.96 13.98 21.79
C ASN A 83 -15.27 14.05 20.42
N GLY A 84 -15.78 14.85 19.49
CA GLY A 84 -15.40 14.80 18.08
C GLY A 84 -15.91 13.53 17.38
N TYR A 85 -15.48 13.33 16.13
CA TYR A 85 -15.64 12.04 15.45
C TYR A 85 -14.48 11.12 15.79
N PRO A 86 -14.70 9.84 16.04
CA PRO A 86 -13.61 8.87 16.19
C PRO A 86 -12.83 8.75 14.87
N PRO A 87 -11.50 8.52 14.92
CA PRO A 87 -10.74 8.21 13.72
C PRO A 87 -11.11 6.83 13.19
N VAL A 88 -11.04 6.67 11.88
CA VAL A 88 -10.94 5.34 11.27
C VAL A 88 -9.65 4.68 11.75
N LYS A 89 -9.76 3.40 12.13
CA LYS A 89 -8.64 2.66 12.67
C LYS A 89 -7.50 2.58 11.64
N GLY A 90 -6.29 2.96 12.06
CA GLY A 90 -5.11 3.03 11.19
C GLY A 90 -4.93 4.37 10.46
N ALA A 91 -5.99 5.16 10.21
CA ALA A 91 -5.92 6.36 9.39
C ALA A 91 -4.87 7.39 9.89
N VAL A 92 -4.85 7.67 11.19
CA VAL A 92 -3.89 8.63 11.78
C VAL A 92 -2.44 8.17 11.61
N ASN A 93 -2.18 6.88 11.77
CA ASN A 93 -0.84 6.31 11.61
C ASN A 93 -0.40 6.37 10.15
N LEU A 94 -1.29 6.00 9.23
CA LEU A 94 -1.04 6.07 7.79
C LEU A 94 -0.73 7.50 7.33
N VAL A 95 -1.50 8.50 7.78
CA VAL A 95 -1.25 9.92 7.47
C VAL A 95 0.14 10.35 7.96
N LYS A 96 0.52 9.97 9.18
CA LYS A 96 1.83 10.32 9.76
C LYS A 96 2.98 9.63 9.03
N ASP A 97 2.83 8.35 8.68
CA ASP A 97 3.81 7.58 7.93
C ASP A 97 4.04 8.16 6.53
N LEU A 98 2.97 8.40 5.77
CA LEU A 98 3.05 9.02 4.45
C LEU A 98 3.70 10.41 4.50
N ARG A 99 3.41 11.20 5.54
CA ARG A 99 4.06 12.50 5.73
C ARG A 99 5.55 12.36 6.02
N GLN A 100 5.93 11.38 6.83
CA GLN A 100 7.32 11.07 7.15
C GLN A 100 8.08 10.55 5.92
N ALA A 101 7.42 9.78 5.06
CA ALA A 101 7.96 9.32 3.78
C ALA A 101 8.13 10.45 2.73
N GLY A 102 7.68 11.68 3.04
CA GLY A 102 7.91 12.87 2.21
C GLY A 102 6.82 13.17 1.20
N TYR A 103 5.70 12.46 1.20
CA TYR A 103 4.59 12.75 0.30
C TYR A 103 3.88 14.06 0.66
N VAL A 104 3.36 14.74 -0.36
CA VAL A 104 2.45 15.87 -0.18
C VAL A 104 1.04 15.33 0.10
N LEU A 105 0.47 15.70 1.24
CA LEU A 105 -0.85 15.21 1.65
C LEU A 105 -1.91 16.28 1.50
N ALA A 106 -3.10 15.89 1.03
CA ALA A 106 -4.29 16.75 0.99
C ALA A 106 -5.53 15.98 1.43
N VAL A 107 -6.52 16.72 1.94
CA VAL A 107 -7.88 16.22 2.14
C VAL A 107 -8.77 16.76 1.03
N ALA A 108 -9.64 15.94 0.46
CA ALA A 108 -10.64 16.32 -0.53
C ALA A 108 -11.99 15.69 -0.18
N SER A 109 -12.84 16.45 0.52
CA SER A 109 -14.12 15.99 1.05
C SER A 109 -15.29 16.81 0.53
N SER A 110 -16.47 16.21 0.44
CA SER A 110 -17.73 16.89 0.15
C SER A 110 -18.20 17.80 1.31
N SER A 111 -17.62 17.68 2.47
CA SER A 111 -17.96 18.43 3.69
C SER A 111 -17.55 19.91 3.59
N LYS A 112 -18.16 20.74 4.44
CA LYS A 112 -17.84 22.17 4.58
C LYS A 112 -16.41 22.37 5.08
N PRO A 113 -15.74 23.48 4.70
CA PRO A 113 -14.36 23.76 5.12
C PRO A 113 -14.17 23.72 6.64
N GLU A 114 -15.10 24.30 7.40
CA GLU A 114 -15.01 24.38 8.86
C GLU A 114 -15.08 22.98 9.50
N ARG A 115 -15.88 22.07 8.92
CA ARG A 115 -15.99 20.68 9.39
C ARG A 115 -14.70 19.91 9.11
N ILE A 116 -14.12 20.07 7.92
CA ILE A 116 -12.86 19.43 7.56
C ILE A 116 -11.75 19.87 8.53
N GLU A 117 -11.62 21.19 8.73
CA GLU A 117 -10.59 21.76 9.60
C GLU A 117 -10.74 21.31 11.06
N LYS A 118 -11.99 21.32 11.58
CA LYS A 118 -12.31 20.85 12.93
C LYS A 118 -11.87 19.40 13.15
N ASN A 119 -12.21 18.52 12.20
CA ASN A 119 -11.95 17.08 12.33
C ASN A 119 -10.45 16.76 12.28
N VAL A 120 -9.71 17.27 11.28
CA VAL A 120 -8.26 17.01 11.19
C VAL A 120 -7.48 17.66 12.34
N THR A 121 -8.01 18.74 12.95
CA THR A 121 -7.44 19.35 14.15
C THR A 121 -7.69 18.48 15.38
N ALA A 122 -8.91 17.97 15.54
CA ALA A 122 -9.25 17.07 16.66
C ALA A 122 -8.45 15.77 16.64
N LEU A 123 -8.10 15.27 15.44
CA LEU A 123 -7.26 14.09 15.26
C LEU A 123 -5.76 14.38 15.39
N ASP A 124 -5.35 15.63 15.62
CA ASP A 124 -3.95 16.07 15.67
C ASP A 124 -3.13 15.70 14.40
N ILE A 125 -3.77 15.79 13.23
CA ILE A 125 -3.13 15.53 11.92
C ILE A 125 -3.20 16.71 10.95
N LYS A 126 -3.80 17.85 11.34
CA LYS A 126 -3.90 19.03 10.48
C LYS A 126 -2.54 19.46 9.93
N HIS A 127 -1.50 19.40 10.74
CA HIS A 127 -0.14 19.77 10.38
C HIS A 127 0.52 18.85 9.34
N CYS A 128 -0.05 17.66 9.11
CA CYS A 128 0.42 16.73 8.09
C CYS A 128 -0.05 17.12 6.68
N PHE A 129 -1.17 17.83 6.56
CA PHE A 129 -1.76 18.17 5.27
C PHE A 129 -1.28 19.52 4.75
N TYR A 130 -0.91 19.53 3.46
CA TYR A 130 -0.58 20.77 2.74
C TYR A 130 -1.82 21.58 2.42
N LYS A 131 -2.94 20.91 2.07
CA LYS A 131 -4.23 21.52 1.75
C LYS A 131 -5.41 20.73 2.29
N LEU A 132 -6.44 21.46 2.70
CA LEU A 132 -7.77 20.95 3.04
C LEU A 132 -8.75 21.50 2.01
N VAL A 133 -9.31 20.63 1.18
CA VAL A 133 -10.14 21.03 0.03
C VAL A 133 -11.57 20.57 0.23
N SER A 134 -12.48 21.55 0.25
CA SER A 134 -13.93 21.32 0.31
C SER A 134 -14.52 21.24 -1.09
N GLY A 135 -15.39 20.27 -1.29
CA GLY A 135 -16.24 20.09 -2.46
C GLY A 135 -17.52 20.92 -2.45
N GLU A 136 -17.80 21.66 -1.36
CA GLU A 136 -19.05 22.45 -1.25
C GLU A 136 -19.27 23.45 -2.41
N LYS A 137 -18.16 24.01 -2.92
CA LYS A 137 -18.18 25.03 -3.98
C LYS A 137 -17.61 24.55 -5.30
N VAL A 138 -17.44 23.24 -5.52
CA VAL A 138 -17.09 22.73 -6.84
C VAL A 138 -18.35 22.73 -7.74
N LYS A 139 -18.12 22.80 -9.05
CA LYS A 139 -19.23 22.86 -10.01
C LYS A 139 -20.05 21.57 -10.00
N ASN A 140 -19.36 20.43 -9.98
CA ASN A 140 -19.98 19.12 -10.01
C ASN A 140 -19.48 18.31 -8.81
N PRO A 141 -20.39 17.78 -7.95
CA PRO A 141 -20.00 16.92 -6.83
C PRO A 141 -19.57 15.52 -7.32
N LYS A 142 -18.96 14.73 -6.45
CA LYS A 142 -18.70 13.29 -6.69
C LYS A 142 -20.00 12.60 -7.19
N PRO A 143 -19.95 11.82 -8.27
CA PRO A 143 -18.80 11.17 -8.88
C PRO A 143 -18.01 11.99 -9.93
N ALA A 144 -18.29 13.30 -10.09
CA ALA A 144 -17.46 14.14 -10.95
C ALA A 144 -16.08 14.40 -10.32
N PRO A 145 -15.01 14.60 -11.12
CA PRO A 145 -13.63 14.67 -10.64
C PRO A 145 -13.27 16.00 -9.97
N ASP A 146 -14.16 16.97 -9.94
CA ASP A 146 -13.89 18.39 -9.66
C ASP A 146 -13.15 18.61 -8.34
N VAL A 147 -13.52 17.90 -7.26
CA VAL A 147 -12.88 18.06 -5.95
C VAL A 147 -11.45 17.54 -5.92
N PHE A 148 -11.17 16.40 -6.57
CA PHE A 148 -9.84 15.83 -6.64
C PHE A 148 -8.93 16.62 -7.56
N LEU A 149 -9.43 17.06 -8.73
CA LEU A 149 -8.70 17.97 -9.62
C LEU A 149 -8.38 19.31 -8.95
N LYS A 150 -9.30 19.82 -8.13
CA LYS A 150 -9.07 21.03 -7.32
C LYS A 150 -7.96 20.75 -6.30
N ALA A 151 -7.98 19.63 -5.61
CA ALA A 151 -6.95 19.26 -4.63
C ALA A 151 -5.56 19.17 -5.29
N ALA A 152 -5.43 18.44 -6.40
CA ALA A 152 -4.18 18.31 -7.13
C ALA A 152 -3.63 19.69 -7.57
N ARG A 153 -4.49 20.55 -8.12
CA ARG A 153 -4.12 21.90 -8.52
C ARG A 153 -3.66 22.75 -7.32
N GLU A 154 -4.35 22.69 -6.18
CA GLU A 154 -4.02 23.51 -5.00
C GLU A 154 -2.71 23.07 -4.31
N ILE A 155 -2.31 21.79 -4.47
CA ILE A 155 -1.03 21.28 -4.00
C ILE A 155 0.08 21.39 -5.06
N GLY A 156 -0.25 21.76 -6.30
CA GLY A 156 0.72 21.92 -7.40
C GLY A 156 1.28 20.60 -7.94
N VAL A 157 0.50 19.50 -7.88
CA VAL A 157 0.89 18.17 -8.36
C VAL A 157 -0.06 17.75 -9.49
N SER A 158 0.49 17.12 -10.54
CA SER A 158 -0.31 16.58 -11.63
C SER A 158 -1.20 15.43 -11.16
N PRO A 159 -2.44 15.29 -11.66
CA PRO A 159 -3.35 14.23 -11.26
C PRO A 159 -2.75 12.82 -11.40
N GLU A 160 -2.00 12.58 -12.46
CA GLU A 160 -1.31 11.31 -12.72
C GLU A 160 -0.21 10.98 -11.69
N GLU A 161 0.25 11.94 -10.91
CA GLU A 161 1.24 11.77 -9.83
C GLU A 161 0.57 11.71 -8.44
N CYS A 162 -0.77 11.59 -8.41
CA CYS A 162 -1.56 11.50 -7.20
C CYS A 162 -2.18 10.10 -7.04
N ILE A 163 -2.33 9.68 -5.79
CA ILE A 163 -3.16 8.55 -5.38
C ILE A 163 -4.25 9.03 -4.41
N VAL A 164 -5.43 8.48 -4.54
CA VAL A 164 -6.59 8.79 -3.67
C VAL A 164 -6.87 7.60 -2.76
N ILE A 165 -7.24 7.86 -1.51
CA ILE A 165 -7.79 6.87 -0.58
C ILE A 165 -9.25 7.26 -0.33
N GLU A 166 -10.18 6.35 -0.62
CA GLU A 166 -11.63 6.58 -0.67
C GLU A 166 -12.43 5.35 -0.23
N ASP A 167 -13.59 5.56 0.38
CA ASP A 167 -14.45 4.47 0.86
C ASP A 167 -15.80 4.36 0.13
N SER A 168 -16.09 5.24 -0.82
CA SER A 168 -17.37 5.28 -1.53
C SER A 168 -17.23 5.02 -3.03
N ASP A 169 -18.22 4.33 -3.62
CA ASP A 169 -18.26 4.11 -5.08
C ASP A 169 -18.24 5.43 -5.87
N ASN A 170 -18.92 6.47 -5.38
CA ASN A 170 -18.93 7.78 -6.05
C ASN A 170 -17.57 8.48 -5.95
N GLY A 171 -16.88 8.34 -4.84
CA GLY A 171 -15.55 8.91 -4.68
C GLY A 171 -14.49 8.17 -5.50
N VAL A 172 -14.55 6.84 -5.55
CA VAL A 172 -13.70 6.04 -6.45
C VAL A 172 -13.89 6.48 -7.90
N LYS A 173 -15.14 6.58 -8.38
CA LYS A 173 -15.44 7.08 -9.73
C LYS A 173 -14.87 8.48 -9.96
N ALA A 174 -14.99 9.37 -8.99
CA ALA A 174 -14.44 10.73 -9.08
C ALA A 174 -12.91 10.72 -9.18
N ALA A 175 -12.21 9.88 -8.40
CA ALA A 175 -10.76 9.72 -8.48
C ALA A 175 -10.31 9.17 -9.84
N LYS A 176 -11.00 8.13 -10.33
CA LYS A 176 -10.72 7.55 -11.65
C LYS A 176 -11.00 8.55 -12.78
N ALA A 177 -12.10 9.29 -12.72
CA ALA A 177 -12.41 10.36 -13.67
C ALA A 177 -11.38 11.50 -13.64
N ALA A 178 -10.70 11.73 -12.50
CA ALA A 178 -9.59 12.67 -12.37
C ALA A 178 -8.26 12.14 -12.96
N GLY A 179 -8.20 10.87 -13.41
CA GLY A 179 -6.98 10.22 -13.89
C GLY A 179 -6.01 9.80 -12.79
N MET A 180 -6.49 9.73 -11.55
CA MET A 180 -5.70 9.35 -10.38
C MET A 180 -5.77 7.85 -10.12
N VAL A 181 -4.75 7.29 -9.50
CA VAL A 181 -4.81 5.96 -8.88
C VAL A 181 -5.69 6.05 -7.65
N CYS A 182 -6.46 5.00 -7.36
CA CYS A 182 -7.39 4.97 -6.23
C CYS A 182 -7.28 3.69 -5.43
N ILE A 183 -6.98 3.81 -4.14
CA ILE A 183 -7.15 2.74 -3.15
C ILE A 183 -8.56 2.90 -2.56
N GLY A 184 -9.39 1.88 -2.75
CA GLY A 184 -10.69 1.77 -2.11
C GLY A 184 -10.56 1.14 -0.73
N TYR A 185 -11.11 1.77 0.29
CA TYR A 185 -11.18 1.22 1.63
C TYR A 185 -12.59 0.69 1.91
N LEU A 186 -12.71 -0.62 2.13
CA LEU A 186 -13.95 -1.26 2.58
C LEU A 186 -14.22 -0.90 4.04
N ASN A 187 -14.87 0.25 4.25
CA ASN A 187 -15.25 0.68 5.58
C ASN A 187 -16.53 -0.04 6.02
N PRO A 188 -16.52 -0.85 7.08
CA PRO A 188 -17.72 -1.51 7.60
C PRO A 188 -18.84 -0.54 8.00
N GLY A 189 -18.50 0.70 8.30
CA GLY A 189 -19.43 1.79 8.64
C GLY A 189 -20.09 2.48 7.45
N SER A 190 -19.65 2.26 6.21
CA SER A 190 -20.14 2.97 5.03
C SER A 190 -21.21 2.22 4.23
N GLY A 191 -21.73 1.10 4.76
CA GLY A 191 -22.78 0.32 4.14
C GLY A 191 -22.32 -0.58 3.00
N VAL A 192 -23.20 -0.84 2.01
CA VAL A 192 -22.85 -1.70 0.87
C VAL A 192 -21.98 -0.93 -0.09
N GLN A 193 -20.73 -1.34 -0.19
CA GLN A 193 -19.73 -0.80 -1.09
C GLN A 193 -19.32 -1.89 -2.07
N THR A 194 -19.09 -1.56 -3.32
CA THR A 194 -18.50 -2.47 -4.30
C THR A 194 -17.06 -2.10 -4.61
N LEU A 195 -16.75 -0.82 -4.65
CA LEU A 195 -15.44 -0.22 -4.95
C LEU A 195 -14.78 -0.83 -6.19
N SER A 196 -15.61 -1.34 -7.11
CA SER A 196 -15.17 -2.17 -8.25
C SER A 196 -14.30 -1.44 -9.26
N GLU A 197 -14.30 -0.10 -9.25
CA GLU A 197 -13.46 0.73 -10.11
C GLU A 197 -12.15 1.18 -9.42
N ALA A 198 -11.94 0.85 -8.13
CA ALA A 198 -10.69 1.10 -7.45
C ALA A 198 -9.55 0.25 -8.04
N ASP A 199 -8.35 0.78 -8.07
CA ASP A 199 -7.17 0.05 -8.57
C ASP A 199 -6.71 -1.03 -7.58
N TYR A 200 -6.96 -0.78 -6.30
CA TYR A 200 -6.75 -1.74 -5.22
C TYR A 200 -7.81 -1.54 -4.13
N VAL A 201 -8.21 -2.62 -3.46
CA VAL A 201 -9.19 -2.56 -2.37
C VAL A 201 -8.57 -3.12 -1.10
N VAL A 202 -8.68 -2.38 0.00
CA VAL A 202 -8.19 -2.79 1.33
C VAL A 202 -9.33 -2.86 2.33
N GLU A 203 -9.25 -3.82 3.27
CA GLU A 203 -10.23 -4.01 4.34
C GLU A 203 -9.81 -3.32 5.63
N SER A 204 -8.56 -2.84 5.73
CA SER A 204 -8.03 -2.15 6.90
C SER A 204 -6.95 -1.15 6.52
N LEU A 205 -6.98 0.04 7.11
CA LEU A 205 -5.90 1.02 7.00
C LEU A 205 -4.75 0.76 7.99
N GLU A 206 -4.90 -0.19 8.93
CA GLU A 206 -3.81 -0.58 9.84
C GLU A 206 -2.73 -1.40 9.16
N ASN A 207 -3.10 -2.08 8.08
CA ASN A 207 -2.23 -3.03 7.37
C ASN A 207 -1.53 -2.40 6.17
N ILE A 208 -1.67 -1.09 5.96
CA ILE A 208 -1.04 -0.37 4.85
C ILE A 208 -0.15 0.76 5.35
N ASP A 209 0.92 1.01 4.63
CA ASP A 209 1.92 2.04 4.90
C ASP A 209 2.33 2.76 3.62
N SER A 210 3.28 3.66 3.71
CA SER A 210 3.80 4.42 2.58
C SER A 210 4.44 3.54 1.49
N PHE A 211 5.04 2.42 1.87
CA PHE A 211 5.56 1.45 0.92
C PHE A 211 4.43 0.81 0.11
N PHE A 212 3.39 0.31 0.79
CA PHE A 212 2.21 -0.27 0.14
C PHE A 212 1.52 0.72 -0.80
N VAL A 213 1.31 1.96 -0.35
CA VAL A 213 0.68 3.01 -1.18
C VAL A 213 1.50 3.29 -2.44
N ASN A 214 2.84 3.33 -2.34
CA ASN A 214 3.71 3.49 -3.49
C ASN A 214 3.71 2.26 -4.41
N MET A 215 3.65 1.06 -3.85
CA MET A 215 3.53 -0.20 -4.60
C MET A 215 2.26 -0.20 -5.45
N VAL A 216 1.10 0.09 -4.86
CA VAL A 216 -0.18 0.18 -5.60
C VAL A 216 -0.07 1.20 -6.73
N TYR A 217 0.50 2.37 -6.46
CA TYR A 217 0.69 3.40 -7.48
C TYR A 217 1.58 2.90 -8.64
N CYS A 218 2.76 2.37 -8.32
CA CYS A 218 3.71 1.88 -9.33
C CYS A 218 3.11 0.75 -10.18
N HIS A 219 2.52 -0.26 -9.54
CA HIS A 219 1.94 -1.40 -10.25
C HIS A 219 0.77 -0.99 -11.14
N THR A 220 -0.10 -0.08 -10.68
CA THR A 220 -1.21 0.45 -11.49
C THR A 220 -0.71 1.24 -12.71
N ARG A 221 0.42 1.94 -12.58
CA ARG A 221 1.03 2.72 -13.67
C ARG A 221 1.95 1.90 -14.57
N GLY A 222 2.21 0.63 -14.25
CA GLY A 222 3.21 -0.19 -14.95
C GLY A 222 4.64 0.33 -14.74
N GLU A 223 4.90 1.03 -13.62
CA GLU A 223 6.21 1.52 -13.23
C GLU A 223 6.90 0.52 -12.31
N ALA A 224 8.21 0.30 -12.50
CA ALA A 224 8.99 -0.53 -11.59
C ALA A 224 9.23 0.22 -10.27
N MET A 225 8.87 -0.40 -9.17
CA MET A 225 9.04 0.17 -7.84
C MET A 225 10.51 0.19 -7.44
N ILE A 226 10.97 1.28 -6.83
CA ILE A 226 12.27 1.35 -6.16
C ILE A 226 12.14 0.66 -4.80
N ILE A 227 12.94 -0.39 -4.62
CA ILE A 227 12.98 -1.21 -3.40
C ILE A 227 13.95 -0.62 -2.38
N ALA A 228 15.12 -0.22 -2.84
CA ALA A 228 16.12 0.39 -1.98
C ALA A 228 17.02 1.36 -2.76
N GLU A 229 17.45 2.40 -2.08
CA GLU A 229 18.53 3.29 -2.50
C GLU A 229 19.69 3.19 -1.51
N THR A 230 20.90 3.03 -2.06
CA THR A 230 22.13 3.04 -1.29
C THR A 230 23.01 4.21 -1.76
N ASP A 231 24.21 4.33 -1.23
CA ASP A 231 25.14 5.38 -1.65
C ASP A 231 25.46 5.32 -3.16
N ARG A 232 25.55 4.10 -3.72
CA ARG A 232 26.01 3.89 -5.12
C ARG A 232 24.97 3.19 -5.99
N LEU A 233 23.94 2.57 -5.41
CA LEU A 233 22.99 1.73 -6.13
C LEU A 233 21.56 2.25 -5.99
N THR A 234 20.77 1.99 -7.03
CA THR A 234 19.32 1.96 -7.01
C THR A 234 18.88 0.53 -7.30
N ILE A 235 18.18 -0.10 -6.36
CA ILE A 235 17.63 -1.45 -6.48
C ILE A 235 16.12 -1.29 -6.70
N ARG A 236 15.64 -1.82 -7.82
CA ARG A 236 14.24 -1.69 -8.23
C ARG A 236 13.69 -2.99 -8.78
N GLU A 237 12.39 -3.09 -8.86
CA GLU A 237 11.75 -4.17 -9.61
C GLU A 237 12.29 -4.25 -11.03
N THR A 238 12.35 -5.47 -11.55
CA THR A 238 12.79 -5.74 -12.92
C THR A 238 11.77 -5.18 -13.93
N LYS A 239 12.26 -4.64 -15.02
CA LYS A 239 11.49 -4.27 -16.20
C LYS A 239 11.77 -5.27 -17.33
N VAL A 240 10.81 -5.44 -18.24
CA VAL A 240 11.00 -6.33 -19.40
C VAL A 240 12.19 -5.86 -20.25
N GLU A 241 12.42 -4.56 -20.32
CA GLU A 241 13.54 -3.96 -21.04
C GLU A 241 14.92 -4.30 -20.45
N ASP A 242 15.00 -4.69 -19.18
CA ASP A 242 16.24 -5.10 -18.54
C ASP A 242 16.76 -6.45 -19.09
N VAL A 243 15.89 -7.25 -19.70
CA VAL A 243 16.22 -8.57 -20.25
C VAL A 243 17.40 -8.49 -21.23
N ASP A 244 17.43 -7.52 -22.10
CA ASP A 244 18.53 -7.35 -23.07
C ASP A 244 19.89 -7.22 -22.34
N ARG A 245 19.91 -6.44 -21.26
CA ARG A 245 21.11 -6.27 -20.46
C ARG A 245 21.44 -7.53 -19.63
N PHE A 246 20.45 -8.27 -19.19
CA PHE A 246 20.70 -9.55 -18.52
C PHE A 246 21.35 -10.55 -19.47
N TYR A 247 20.96 -10.63 -20.73
CA TYR A 247 21.63 -11.48 -21.72
C TYR A 247 23.10 -11.12 -21.89
N GLU A 248 23.46 -9.83 -21.91
CA GLU A 248 24.86 -9.41 -21.96
C GLU A 248 25.63 -9.90 -20.70
N ILE A 249 25.05 -9.76 -19.52
CA ILE A 249 25.67 -10.17 -18.26
C ILE A 249 25.86 -11.69 -18.21
N TYR A 250 24.81 -12.45 -18.57
CA TYR A 250 24.81 -13.91 -18.51
C TYR A 250 25.56 -14.57 -19.68
N SER A 251 25.95 -13.81 -20.70
CA SER A 251 26.82 -14.33 -21.76
C SER A 251 28.25 -14.62 -21.29
N GLU A 252 28.66 -14.10 -20.13
CA GLU A 252 29.96 -14.34 -19.53
C GLU A 252 30.04 -15.75 -18.90
N PRO A 253 30.89 -16.69 -19.41
CA PRO A 253 30.94 -18.08 -18.93
C PRO A 253 31.27 -18.20 -17.43
N GLU A 254 31.99 -17.24 -16.87
CA GLU A 254 32.34 -17.23 -15.45
C GLU A 254 31.12 -16.96 -14.56
N ILE A 255 30.09 -16.27 -15.06
CA ILE A 255 28.84 -16.01 -14.36
C ILE A 255 27.97 -17.26 -14.38
N THR A 256 27.77 -17.85 -15.54
CA THR A 256 26.87 -19.02 -15.71
C THR A 256 27.50 -20.34 -15.23
N ALA A 257 28.78 -20.37 -14.91
CA ALA A 257 29.43 -21.55 -14.34
C ALA A 257 28.79 -22.07 -13.04
N TYR A 258 28.17 -21.18 -12.26
CA TYR A 258 27.64 -21.50 -10.92
C TYR A 258 26.17 -21.21 -10.75
N MET A 259 25.45 -20.90 -11.81
CA MET A 259 24.02 -20.60 -11.77
C MET A 259 23.35 -21.07 -13.07
N GLU A 260 22.04 -21.13 -13.04
CA GLU A 260 21.25 -21.41 -14.23
C GLU A 260 21.36 -20.25 -15.22
N ASN A 261 21.35 -20.60 -16.52
CA ASN A 261 21.34 -19.60 -17.59
C ASN A 261 19.92 -19.08 -17.81
N LEU A 262 19.80 -18.00 -18.57
CA LEU A 262 18.53 -17.51 -19.10
C LEU A 262 18.04 -18.46 -20.20
N TYR A 263 16.76 -18.35 -20.60
CA TYR A 263 16.25 -19.07 -21.74
C TYR A 263 17.05 -18.78 -23.00
N ASP A 264 17.19 -19.73 -23.92
CA ASP A 264 17.96 -19.55 -25.15
C ASP A 264 17.27 -18.53 -26.09
N ASP A 265 15.92 -18.50 -26.09
CA ASP A 265 15.15 -17.50 -26.83
C ASP A 265 14.85 -16.29 -25.95
N ILE A 266 15.33 -15.13 -26.35
CA ILE A 266 15.12 -13.86 -25.65
C ILE A 266 13.64 -13.49 -25.52
N ASN A 267 12.77 -13.97 -26.41
CA ASN A 267 11.32 -13.70 -26.31
C ASN A 267 10.67 -14.55 -25.21
N GLU A 268 11.15 -15.79 -25.00
CA GLU A 268 10.74 -16.64 -23.88
C GLU A 268 11.17 -15.99 -22.56
N GLU A 269 12.41 -15.46 -22.47
CA GLU A 269 12.87 -14.76 -21.27
C GLU A 269 12.07 -13.47 -21.02
N ARG A 270 11.70 -12.72 -22.05
CA ARG A 270 10.84 -11.52 -21.91
C ARG A 270 9.42 -11.90 -21.44
N GLU A 271 8.89 -13.02 -21.89
CA GLU A 271 7.60 -13.52 -21.42
C GLU A 271 7.69 -14.01 -19.97
N PHE A 272 8.76 -14.72 -19.62
CA PHE A 272 9.05 -15.08 -18.24
C PHE A 272 9.16 -13.84 -17.34
N ALA A 273 9.87 -12.80 -17.78
CA ALA A 273 10.00 -11.55 -17.04
C ALA A 273 8.66 -10.85 -16.83
N ARG A 274 7.74 -10.82 -17.84
CA ARG A 274 6.38 -10.30 -17.68
C ARG A 274 5.60 -11.06 -16.62
N ASN A 275 5.61 -12.40 -16.72
CA ASN A 275 4.93 -13.27 -15.78
C ASN A 275 5.51 -13.13 -14.37
N TYR A 276 6.83 -12.98 -14.26
CA TYR A 276 7.52 -12.75 -12.98
C TYR A 276 7.09 -11.42 -12.34
N ILE A 277 7.08 -10.34 -13.10
CA ILE A 277 6.65 -9.01 -12.63
C ILE A 277 5.20 -9.05 -12.16
N GLU A 278 4.32 -9.67 -12.93
CA GLU A 278 2.89 -9.70 -12.62
C GLU A 278 2.53 -10.61 -11.45
N ASN A 279 3.24 -11.71 -11.28
CA ASN A 279 2.87 -12.71 -10.27
C ASN A 279 3.75 -12.61 -9.02
N MET A 280 5.07 -12.52 -9.15
CA MET A 280 5.97 -12.57 -8.00
C MET A 280 5.90 -11.30 -7.16
N TYR A 281 6.07 -10.13 -7.77
CA TYR A 281 6.05 -8.88 -7.01
C TYR A 281 4.68 -8.56 -6.42
N LYS A 282 3.59 -8.87 -7.15
CA LYS A 282 2.23 -8.63 -6.64
C LYS A 282 1.80 -9.59 -5.53
N PHE A 283 2.32 -10.83 -5.54
CA PHE A 283 1.88 -11.85 -4.59
C PHE A 283 2.78 -11.93 -3.36
N TYR A 284 4.13 -11.92 -3.56
CA TYR A 284 5.09 -12.06 -2.47
C TYR A 284 5.64 -10.72 -1.97
N GLU A 285 5.43 -9.62 -2.69
CA GLU A 285 6.02 -8.30 -2.45
C GLU A 285 7.56 -8.28 -2.54
N TYR A 286 8.21 -9.38 -2.88
CA TYR A 286 9.66 -9.51 -3.07
C TYR A 286 10.01 -10.44 -4.23
N GLY A 287 11.27 -10.40 -4.63
CA GLY A 287 11.81 -11.22 -5.71
C GLY A 287 13.25 -10.84 -6.05
N MET A 288 13.71 -11.29 -7.21
CA MET A 288 14.98 -10.84 -7.79
C MET A 288 14.79 -9.48 -8.45
N TRP A 289 15.44 -8.48 -7.90
CA TRP A 289 15.37 -7.09 -8.37
C TRP A 289 16.54 -6.73 -9.29
N THR A 290 16.37 -5.70 -10.11
CA THR A 290 17.43 -5.14 -10.95
C THR A 290 18.29 -4.18 -10.12
N VAL A 291 19.60 -4.37 -10.19
CA VAL A 291 20.61 -3.53 -9.55
C VAL A 291 21.15 -2.54 -10.56
N CYS A 292 20.95 -1.25 -10.29
CA CYS A 292 21.41 -0.14 -11.14
C CYS A 292 22.41 0.74 -10.40
N LEU A 293 23.35 1.34 -11.14
CA LEU A 293 24.09 2.51 -10.68
C LEU A 293 23.17 3.74 -10.59
N LYS A 294 23.63 4.81 -9.94
CA LYS A 294 22.84 6.06 -9.82
C LYS A 294 22.55 6.77 -11.15
N ASP A 295 23.29 6.47 -12.20
CA ASP A 295 23.02 6.95 -13.55
C ASP A 295 21.99 6.11 -14.32
N GLY A 296 21.43 5.06 -13.67
CA GLY A 296 20.42 4.15 -14.22
C GLY A 296 20.99 2.94 -14.96
N LYS A 297 22.32 2.82 -15.09
CA LYS A 297 22.94 1.68 -15.77
C LYS A 297 22.73 0.38 -14.98
N VAL A 298 22.13 -0.61 -15.62
CA VAL A 298 21.94 -1.95 -15.04
C VAL A 298 23.28 -2.68 -14.97
N ILE A 299 23.64 -3.13 -13.78
CA ILE A 299 24.89 -3.84 -13.49
C ILE A 299 24.67 -5.23 -12.89
N GLY A 300 23.44 -5.67 -12.71
CA GLY A 300 23.16 -7.00 -12.18
C GLY A 300 21.75 -7.15 -11.62
N ARG A 301 21.59 -8.21 -10.86
CA ARG A 301 20.37 -8.54 -10.11
C ARG A 301 20.73 -8.90 -8.68
N ALA A 302 19.88 -8.56 -7.72
CA ALA A 302 19.97 -9.05 -6.35
C ALA A 302 18.59 -9.03 -5.72
N GLY A 303 18.30 -9.95 -4.81
CA GLY A 303 17.00 -9.99 -4.18
C GLY A 303 16.79 -11.21 -3.33
N LEU A 304 15.52 -11.53 -3.10
CA LEU A 304 15.07 -12.63 -2.27
C LEU A 304 14.26 -13.61 -3.11
N CYS A 305 14.45 -14.88 -2.90
CA CYS A 305 13.72 -15.96 -3.57
C CYS A 305 13.23 -16.98 -2.55
N ASN A 306 12.16 -17.67 -2.90
CA ASN A 306 11.72 -18.85 -2.17
C ASN A 306 12.48 -20.06 -2.67
N ARG A 307 13.00 -20.89 -1.74
CA ARG A 307 13.57 -22.19 -2.04
C ARG A 307 13.00 -23.23 -1.10
N GLU A 308 12.51 -24.32 -1.66
CA GLU A 308 12.04 -25.46 -0.87
C GLU A 308 13.24 -26.36 -0.52
N ILE A 309 13.36 -26.72 0.78
CA ILE A 309 14.37 -27.62 1.29
C ILE A 309 13.72 -28.55 2.29
N ASN A 310 13.82 -29.86 2.02
CA ASN A 310 13.24 -30.89 2.89
C ASN A 310 11.75 -30.68 3.20
N GLY A 311 11.00 -30.08 2.27
CA GLY A 311 9.57 -29.76 2.44
C GLY A 311 9.28 -28.47 3.20
N GLU A 312 10.30 -27.70 3.55
CA GLU A 312 10.16 -26.37 4.18
C GLU A 312 10.54 -25.27 3.19
N LEU A 313 9.74 -24.20 3.17
CA LEU A 313 9.98 -23.02 2.34
C LEU A 313 10.93 -22.08 3.07
N GLU A 314 12.12 -21.88 2.51
CA GLU A 314 13.17 -21.02 3.04
C GLU A 314 13.35 -19.79 2.14
N ILE A 315 13.70 -18.64 2.73
CA ILE A 315 14.08 -17.45 1.98
C ILE A 315 15.57 -17.47 1.69
N GLU A 316 15.90 -17.36 0.40
CA GLU A 316 17.26 -17.28 -0.12
C GLU A 316 17.56 -15.86 -0.61
N VAL A 317 18.77 -15.36 -0.35
CA VAL A 317 19.32 -14.19 -1.05
C VAL A 317 20.06 -14.64 -2.29
N GLY A 318 19.58 -14.16 -3.46
CA GLY A 318 20.25 -14.35 -4.76
C GLY A 318 20.93 -13.06 -5.24
N TYR A 319 22.00 -13.17 -5.99
CA TYR A 319 22.66 -12.02 -6.62
C TYR A 319 23.57 -12.43 -7.76
N VAL A 320 23.67 -11.56 -8.75
CA VAL A 320 24.64 -11.60 -9.84
C VAL A 320 25.06 -10.18 -10.19
N ILE A 321 26.34 -9.93 -10.37
CA ILE A 321 26.90 -8.64 -10.77
C ILE A 321 27.74 -8.85 -12.02
N ASP A 322 27.52 -8.00 -13.02
CA ASP A 322 28.30 -7.92 -14.24
C ASP A 322 29.81 -7.93 -13.94
N LYS A 323 30.55 -8.73 -14.67
CA LYS A 323 31.98 -8.94 -14.51
C LYS A 323 32.78 -7.62 -14.45
N ALA A 324 32.40 -6.63 -15.26
CA ALA A 324 33.03 -5.33 -15.27
C ALA A 324 32.90 -4.56 -13.94
N TYR A 325 31.92 -4.92 -13.11
CA TYR A 325 31.60 -4.28 -11.82
C TYR A 325 31.92 -5.16 -10.61
N GLN A 326 32.45 -6.35 -10.83
CA GLN A 326 32.86 -7.23 -9.72
C GLN A 326 34.08 -6.68 -8.97
N ASN A 327 34.33 -7.22 -7.78
CA ASN A 327 35.44 -6.85 -6.88
C ASN A 327 35.44 -5.37 -6.42
N GLN A 328 34.36 -4.61 -6.67
CA GLN A 328 34.20 -3.21 -6.26
C GLN A 328 33.22 -3.04 -5.07
N GLY A 329 32.73 -4.16 -4.52
CA GLY A 329 31.83 -4.17 -3.36
C GLY A 329 30.34 -4.06 -3.67
N TYR A 330 29.91 -3.94 -4.92
CA TYR A 330 28.52 -3.80 -5.32
C TYR A 330 27.64 -4.98 -4.90
N ALA A 331 28.13 -6.23 -5.04
CA ALA A 331 27.41 -7.41 -4.55
C ALA A 331 27.12 -7.30 -3.04
N THR A 332 28.14 -6.94 -2.25
CA THR A 332 28.01 -6.80 -0.80
C THR A 332 26.99 -5.71 -0.42
N GLU A 333 26.97 -4.61 -1.17
CA GLU A 333 26.04 -3.50 -0.98
C GLU A 333 24.60 -3.90 -1.32
N ALA A 334 24.40 -4.59 -2.44
CA ALA A 334 23.09 -5.09 -2.86
C ALA A 334 22.55 -6.18 -1.91
N ILE A 335 23.40 -7.12 -1.46
CA ILE A 335 23.02 -8.12 -0.45
C ILE A 335 22.56 -7.45 0.84
N LYS A 336 23.28 -6.44 1.33
CA LYS A 336 22.86 -5.71 2.55
C LYS A 336 21.50 -5.07 2.39
N ALA A 337 21.24 -4.43 1.27
CA ALA A 337 19.92 -3.83 0.99
C ALA A 337 18.81 -4.90 0.94
N SER A 338 19.07 -6.07 0.36
CA SER A 338 18.12 -7.19 0.36
C SER A 338 17.89 -7.75 1.78
N LEU A 339 18.91 -7.80 2.62
CA LEU A 339 18.78 -8.23 4.02
C LEU A 339 18.02 -7.19 4.86
N ASP A 340 18.25 -5.90 4.63
CA ASP A 340 17.51 -4.84 5.30
C ASP A 340 16.01 -4.89 4.93
N TYR A 341 15.68 -5.19 3.67
CA TYR A 341 14.32 -5.46 3.24
C TYR A 341 13.73 -6.69 3.94
N ALA A 342 14.44 -7.81 3.93
CA ALA A 342 14.01 -9.05 4.59
C ALA A 342 13.74 -8.84 6.08
N LYS A 343 14.58 -8.07 6.77
CA LYS A 343 14.45 -7.76 8.20
C LYS A 343 13.28 -6.82 8.49
N ASN A 344 13.22 -5.69 7.78
CA ASN A 344 12.37 -4.56 8.16
C ASN A 344 10.98 -4.63 7.48
N ARG A 345 10.87 -5.30 6.33
CA ARG A 345 9.61 -5.42 5.59
C ARG A 345 8.96 -6.80 5.76
N LEU A 346 9.76 -7.88 5.61
CA LEU A 346 9.24 -9.23 5.70
C LEU A 346 9.30 -9.79 7.13
N GLU A 347 10.03 -9.11 8.04
CA GLU A 347 10.19 -9.48 9.45
C GLU A 347 10.66 -10.94 9.66
N VAL A 348 11.39 -11.48 8.67
CA VAL A 348 11.87 -12.87 8.74
C VAL A 348 13.04 -13.00 9.71
N SER A 349 13.10 -14.12 10.41
CA SER A 349 14.11 -14.37 11.44
C SER A 349 15.51 -14.59 10.86
N HIS A 350 15.57 -15.11 9.64
CA HIS A 350 16.85 -15.42 8.97
C HIS A 350 16.68 -15.48 7.45
N VAL A 351 17.81 -15.40 6.75
CA VAL A 351 17.92 -15.58 5.30
C VAL A 351 19.06 -16.55 5.03
N ASN A 352 18.88 -17.43 4.03
CA ASN A 352 19.90 -18.36 3.58
C ASN A 352 20.58 -17.88 2.29
N ALA A 353 21.74 -18.44 1.99
CA ALA A 353 22.38 -18.35 0.70
C ALA A 353 22.87 -19.75 0.31
N PHE A 354 22.48 -20.18 -0.89
CA PHE A 354 22.84 -21.47 -1.47
C PHE A 354 23.90 -21.24 -2.53
N ILE A 355 25.12 -21.64 -2.25
CA ILE A 355 26.24 -21.34 -3.12
C ILE A 355 26.80 -22.67 -3.67
N ARG A 356 26.81 -22.81 -4.99
CA ARG A 356 27.43 -23.98 -5.63
C ARG A 356 28.87 -24.10 -5.18
N LYS A 357 29.28 -25.29 -4.81
CA LYS A 357 30.63 -25.61 -4.32
C LYS A 357 31.69 -25.13 -5.29
N GLY A 358 32.70 -24.44 -4.77
CA GLY A 358 33.77 -23.83 -5.57
C GLY A 358 33.54 -22.40 -6.01
N ASN A 359 32.38 -21.80 -5.75
CA ASN A 359 32.12 -20.38 -6.03
C ASN A 359 32.71 -19.50 -4.92
N GLU A 360 34.05 -19.41 -4.86
CA GLU A 360 34.76 -18.63 -3.85
C GLU A 360 34.41 -17.14 -3.85
N ALA A 361 34.04 -16.58 -5.01
CA ALA A 361 33.67 -15.17 -5.14
C ALA A 361 32.38 -14.89 -4.36
N SER A 362 31.36 -15.72 -4.53
CA SER A 362 30.08 -15.62 -3.80
C SER A 362 30.27 -15.87 -2.31
N ILE A 363 31.05 -16.91 -1.92
CA ILE A 363 31.37 -17.18 -0.51
C ILE A 363 31.99 -15.96 0.18
N LYS A 364 32.95 -15.29 -0.49
CA LYS A 364 33.56 -14.05 0.05
C LYS A 364 32.55 -12.91 0.20
N ALA A 365 31.66 -12.76 -0.75
CA ALA A 365 30.65 -11.70 -0.72
C ALA A 365 29.68 -11.87 0.48
N ILE A 366 29.11 -13.06 0.67
CA ILE A 366 28.15 -13.30 1.76
C ILE A 366 28.82 -13.29 3.13
N LYS A 367 30.04 -13.80 3.27
CA LYS A 367 30.77 -13.75 4.55
C LYS A 367 31.00 -12.31 5.02
N LYS A 368 31.24 -11.36 4.10
CA LYS A 368 31.35 -9.92 4.42
C LYS A 368 30.04 -9.32 4.94
N THR A 369 28.89 -9.94 4.66
CA THR A 369 27.57 -9.51 5.14
C THR A 369 27.12 -10.26 6.40
N GLY A 370 27.98 -11.13 6.94
CA GLY A 370 27.81 -11.81 8.23
C GLY A 370 27.08 -13.15 8.16
N PHE A 371 26.95 -13.74 6.98
CA PHE A 371 26.51 -15.12 6.87
C PHE A 371 27.53 -16.10 7.46
N ARG A 372 27.02 -17.18 8.03
CA ARG A 372 27.82 -18.27 8.60
C ARG A 372 27.46 -19.57 7.90
N TYR A 373 28.45 -20.40 7.67
CA TYR A 373 28.28 -21.76 7.13
C TYR A 373 27.37 -22.58 8.04
N VAL A 374 26.47 -23.35 7.43
CA VAL A 374 25.56 -24.25 8.12
C VAL A 374 25.88 -25.70 7.78
N GLN A 375 25.80 -26.05 6.48
CA GLN A 375 25.97 -27.43 6.00
C GLN A 375 26.17 -27.45 4.49
N GLU A 376 26.53 -28.65 3.96
CA GLU A 376 26.42 -28.97 2.55
C GLU A 376 25.07 -29.63 2.25
N ALA A 377 24.59 -29.48 1.03
CA ALA A 377 23.39 -30.15 0.51
C ALA A 377 23.56 -30.43 -0.98
N GLU A 378 22.97 -31.53 -1.43
CA GLU A 378 22.80 -31.82 -2.85
C GLU A 378 21.39 -31.40 -3.26
N ILE A 379 21.29 -30.51 -4.25
CA ILE A 379 20.02 -29.98 -4.78
C ILE A 379 20.11 -30.02 -6.29
N ASP A 380 19.15 -30.65 -6.96
CA ASP A 380 19.10 -30.78 -8.42
C ASP A 380 20.43 -31.26 -9.05
N GLU A 381 21.00 -32.35 -8.48
CA GLU A 381 22.26 -32.97 -8.91
C GLU A 381 23.51 -32.08 -8.76
N HIS A 382 23.44 -31.01 -7.98
CA HIS A 382 24.55 -30.10 -7.70
C HIS A 382 24.85 -29.99 -6.21
N GLU A 383 26.16 -29.95 -5.89
CA GLU A 383 26.60 -29.70 -4.51
C GLU A 383 26.56 -28.21 -4.15
N TYR A 384 25.92 -27.91 -3.04
CA TYR A 384 25.81 -26.56 -2.48
C TYR A 384 26.39 -26.49 -1.08
N GLU A 385 27.02 -25.36 -0.76
CA GLU A 385 27.29 -24.93 0.60
C GLU A 385 26.16 -23.96 1.03
N ILE A 386 25.50 -24.26 2.15
CA ILE A 386 24.43 -23.44 2.71
C ILE A 386 25.00 -22.54 3.79
N TYR A 387 24.74 -21.27 3.64
CA TYR A 387 25.09 -20.26 4.62
C TYR A 387 23.81 -19.59 5.12
N ARG A 388 23.79 -19.19 6.41
CA ARG A 388 22.64 -18.53 7.05
C ARG A 388 23.06 -17.25 7.74
N LYS A 389 22.19 -16.24 7.65
CA LYS A 389 22.27 -14.98 8.38
C LYS A 389 21.02 -14.81 9.23
N ASN A 390 21.16 -14.76 10.56
CA ASN A 390 20.10 -14.38 11.46
C ASN A 390 19.92 -12.86 11.41
N LEU A 391 18.67 -12.39 11.37
CA LEU A 391 18.29 -10.98 11.24
C LEU A 391 17.70 -10.39 12.53
N ILE A 392 17.21 -11.28 13.43
CA ILE A 392 16.65 -10.96 14.74
C ILE A 392 17.57 -11.45 15.83
#